data_a4774207611e89197673552a7b3dcc2b
#
_entry.id   a4774207611e89197673552a7b3dcc2b
#
_cell.length_a   1.000
_cell.length_b   1.000
_cell.length_c   1.000
_cell.angle_alpha   90.00
_cell.angle_beta   90.00
_cell.angle_gamma   90.00
#
_symmetry.space_group_name_H-M   'P 1'
#
loop_
_entity.id
_entity.type
_entity.pdbx_description
1 polymer ?
#
loop_
_entity_poly.entity_id
_entity_poly.type
_entity_poly.pdbx_seq_one_letter_code
_entity_poly.pdbx_strand_id
1 'polypeptide(L)'
;MPDYGCRTGARQPRPDAQRKRRVSRRSHRPLGRGDRLRRHIERVATQRRALPHGGQVTSDCHFQREDGPSDLAGLFGDKQTLAIYSYMFGPQRERPCPMCTNLLGAWEGNAADINQRISLVVVARSPIQRLTAWKRERGWKNLRLYSDLNGAYSRDYFGVVSDGSEIPAFNVFTRRDGTTRHFWSGEMTGSAADPGQDPRGAPDPAPLWMVLDSTPEGRDWYPKLDYV
;
A
#
# COMPACT_ATOMS: atom_id res chain seq x y z
N MET A 1 61.21 37.26 -8.30
CA MET A 1 60.68 35.94 -7.93
C MET A 1 60.21 36.02 -6.51
N PRO A 2 58.89 35.99 -6.20
CA PRO A 2 58.40 35.99 -4.83
C PRO A 2 58.29 34.57 -4.29
N ASP A 3 58.77 34.45 -3.10
CA ASP A 3 58.86 33.28 -2.23
C ASP A 3 57.45 32.82 -1.77
N TYR A 4 57.07 31.58 -2.04
CA TYR A 4 55.83 30.99 -1.54
C TYR A 4 56.09 30.23 -0.22
N GLY A 5 55.90 30.95 0.89
CA GLY A 5 55.92 30.39 2.23
C GLY A 5 54.81 29.35 2.42
N CYS A 6 55.22 28.12 2.71
CA CYS A 6 54.41 27.00 3.10
C CYS A 6 53.68 27.28 4.43
N ARG A 7 52.36 27.54 4.40
CA ARG A 7 51.54 27.63 5.61
C ARG A 7 51.21 26.21 6.11
N THR A 8 51.78 25.84 7.24
CA THR A 8 51.43 24.67 8.00
C THR A 8 49.97 24.80 8.47
N GLY A 9 49.07 24.04 7.83
CA GLY A 9 47.67 23.95 8.22
C GLY A 9 47.54 23.25 9.58
N ALA A 10 46.98 23.94 10.56
CA ALA A 10 46.63 23.38 11.82
C ALA A 10 45.60 22.24 11.64
N ARG A 11 45.97 21.03 12.06
CA ARG A 11 45.04 19.87 12.05
C ARG A 11 43.86 20.21 12.95
N GLN A 12 42.65 20.24 12.40
CA GLN A 12 41.43 20.28 13.18
C GLN A 12 41.36 19.04 14.12
N PRO A 13 40.95 19.21 15.36
CA PRO A 13 40.81 18.09 16.27
C PRO A 13 39.77 17.12 15.76
N ARG A 14 40.11 15.85 15.68
CA ARG A 14 39.16 14.77 15.30
C ARG A 14 38.00 14.74 16.29
N PRO A 15 36.75 14.51 15.82
CA PRO A 15 35.60 14.42 16.70
C PRO A 15 35.81 13.32 17.74
N ASP A 16 35.55 13.69 18.99
CA ASP A 16 35.78 12.94 20.21
C ASP A 16 35.21 11.51 20.11
N ALA A 17 36.06 10.53 20.40
CA ALA A 17 35.69 9.11 20.45
C ALA A 17 34.56 8.82 21.47
N GLN A 18 34.43 9.69 22.49
CA GLN A 18 33.34 9.61 23.47
C GLN A 18 31.98 9.95 22.85
N ARG A 19 31.90 10.87 21.87
CA ARG A 19 30.67 11.19 21.14
C ARG A 19 30.19 10.00 20.30
N LYS A 20 31.09 9.30 19.65
CA LYS A 20 30.80 8.07 18.89
C LYS A 20 30.29 6.95 19.79
N ARG A 21 30.85 6.78 21.00
CA ARG A 21 30.39 5.77 21.96
C ARG A 21 29.01 6.09 22.55
N ARG A 22 28.67 7.38 22.73
CA ARG A 22 27.39 7.81 23.29
C ARG A 22 26.25 7.66 22.28
N VAL A 23 26.50 7.92 20.99
CA VAL A 23 25.55 7.66 19.89
C VAL A 23 25.34 6.16 19.73
N SER A 24 26.40 5.34 19.75
CA SER A 24 26.32 3.89 19.65
C SER A 24 25.48 3.25 20.78
N ARG A 25 25.65 3.67 22.05
CA ARG A 25 24.88 3.11 23.17
C ARG A 25 23.41 3.47 23.17
N ARG A 26 23.02 4.62 22.61
CA ARG A 26 21.60 5.00 22.44
C ARG A 26 20.92 4.26 21.29
N SER A 27 21.65 3.87 20.26
CA SER A 27 21.11 3.15 19.09
C SER A 27 20.91 1.66 19.31
N HIS A 28 21.58 1.02 20.28
CA HIS A 28 21.46 -0.43 20.48
C HIS A 28 20.11 -0.88 21.09
N ARG A 29 19.43 -0.06 21.87
CA ARG A 29 18.12 -0.40 22.45
C ARG A 29 17.00 -0.40 21.40
N PRO A 30 16.90 0.59 20.48
CA PRO A 30 15.96 0.55 19.36
C PRO A 30 16.22 -0.60 18.39
N LEU A 31 17.48 -0.95 18.11
CA LEU A 31 17.84 -2.04 17.19
C LEU A 31 17.25 -3.39 17.62
N GLY A 32 17.36 -3.75 18.89
CA GLY A 32 16.79 -4.99 19.40
C GLY A 32 15.25 -5.05 19.35
N ARG A 33 14.56 -3.90 19.37
CA ARG A 33 13.11 -3.83 19.16
C ARG A 33 12.76 -3.95 17.69
N GLY A 34 13.53 -3.32 16.80
CA GLY A 34 13.38 -3.45 15.36
C GLY A 34 13.53 -4.89 14.87
N ASP A 35 14.51 -5.63 15.41
CA ASP A 35 14.68 -7.06 15.10
C ASP A 35 13.48 -7.90 15.53
N ARG A 36 12.92 -7.62 16.72
CA ARG A 36 11.69 -8.29 17.18
C ARG A 36 10.50 -7.97 16.30
N LEU A 37 10.35 -6.70 15.86
CA LEU A 37 9.29 -6.29 14.96
C LEU A 37 9.40 -7.01 13.62
N ARG A 38 10.58 -7.05 13.00
CA ARG A 38 10.78 -7.77 11.72
C ARG A 38 10.42 -9.25 11.84
N ARG A 39 10.88 -9.93 12.88
CA ARG A 39 10.52 -11.33 13.15
C ARG A 39 9.02 -11.50 13.43
N HIS A 40 8.37 -10.51 14.04
CA HIS A 40 6.93 -10.53 14.24
C HIS A 40 6.18 -10.43 12.92
N ILE A 41 6.56 -9.48 12.05
CA ILE A 41 6.00 -9.35 10.69
C ILE A 41 6.15 -10.65 9.91
N GLU A 42 7.32 -11.30 9.96
CA GLU A 42 7.53 -12.61 9.31
C GLU A 42 6.62 -13.70 9.86
N ARG A 43 6.41 -13.75 11.19
CA ARG A 43 5.48 -14.72 11.81
C ARG A 43 4.04 -14.48 11.34
N VAL A 44 3.56 -13.24 11.39
CA VAL A 44 2.22 -12.88 10.91
C VAL A 44 2.05 -13.23 9.42
N ALA A 45 3.05 -12.92 8.59
CA ALA A 45 3.04 -13.28 7.18
C ALA A 45 3.02 -14.81 6.97
N THR A 46 3.72 -15.57 7.82
CA THR A 46 3.70 -17.04 7.79
C THR A 46 2.35 -17.60 8.19
N GLN A 47 1.74 -17.06 9.25
CA GLN A 47 0.39 -17.44 9.66
C GLN A 47 -0.63 -17.13 8.55
N ARG A 48 -0.54 -15.97 7.90
CA ARG A 48 -1.40 -15.62 6.75
C ARG A 48 -1.25 -16.61 5.60
N ARG A 49 -0.03 -17.01 5.25
CA ARG A 49 0.21 -18.02 4.22
C ARG A 49 -0.30 -19.41 4.57
N ALA A 50 -0.44 -19.71 5.85
CA ALA A 50 -0.98 -20.99 6.35
C ALA A 50 -2.51 -21.01 6.45
N LEU A 51 -3.20 -19.92 6.12
CA LEU A 51 -4.67 -19.90 6.06
C LEU A 51 -5.20 -20.95 5.08
N PRO A 52 -6.39 -21.49 5.33
CA PRO A 52 -7.10 -22.32 4.36
C PRO A 52 -7.26 -21.60 3.02
N HIS A 53 -7.48 -22.37 1.96
CA HIS A 53 -7.60 -21.81 0.59
C HIS A 53 -8.75 -20.81 0.39
N GLY A 54 -9.61 -20.63 1.40
CA GLY A 54 -10.75 -19.74 1.35
C GLY A 54 -11.94 -20.27 0.55
N GLY A 55 -13.02 -19.50 0.54
CA GLY A 55 -14.25 -19.83 -0.19
C GLY A 55 -14.10 -19.72 -1.70
N GLN A 56 -14.79 -20.60 -2.43
CA GLN A 56 -14.88 -20.47 -3.88
C GLN A 56 -15.65 -19.20 -4.24
N VAL A 57 -15.15 -18.48 -5.21
CA VAL A 57 -15.82 -17.30 -5.75
C VAL A 57 -16.91 -17.75 -6.71
N THR A 58 -18.14 -17.33 -6.43
CA THR A 58 -19.32 -17.57 -7.28
C THR A 58 -19.90 -16.27 -7.85
N SER A 59 -19.38 -15.13 -7.43
CA SER A 59 -19.85 -13.81 -7.84
C SER A 59 -19.55 -13.55 -9.32
N ASP A 60 -20.53 -13.02 -10.03
CA ASP A 60 -20.41 -12.59 -11.42
C ASP A 60 -19.96 -11.11 -11.46
N CYS A 61 -18.66 -10.90 -11.30
CA CYS A 61 -18.06 -9.59 -11.27
C CYS A 61 -17.61 -9.18 -12.68
N HIS A 62 -18.16 -8.07 -13.17
CA HIS A 62 -17.82 -7.48 -14.47
C HIS A 62 -17.03 -6.18 -14.29
N PHE A 63 -15.94 -6.09 -15.00
CA PHE A 63 -15.05 -4.94 -14.96
C PHE A 63 -14.88 -4.36 -16.38
N GLN A 64 -14.61 -3.06 -16.43
CA GLN A 64 -14.19 -2.38 -17.64
C GLN A 64 -12.77 -1.88 -17.47
N ARG A 65 -11.93 -2.14 -18.46
CA ARG A 65 -10.59 -1.57 -18.63
C ARG A 65 -10.55 -0.71 -19.90
N GLU A 66 -9.41 -0.06 -20.16
CA GLU A 66 -9.26 0.83 -21.32
C GLU A 66 -9.48 0.11 -22.66
N ASP A 67 -9.09 -1.15 -22.75
CA ASP A 67 -9.10 -1.97 -23.97
C ASP A 67 -10.26 -2.98 -24.01
N GLY A 68 -11.24 -2.90 -23.11
CA GLY A 68 -12.44 -3.71 -23.17
C GLY A 68 -12.91 -4.25 -21.82
N PRO A 69 -13.99 -5.04 -21.82
CA PRO A 69 -14.52 -5.67 -20.62
C PRO A 69 -13.62 -6.81 -20.13
N SER A 70 -13.74 -7.13 -18.86
CA SER A 70 -13.06 -8.25 -18.20
C SER A 70 -13.95 -8.81 -17.09
N ASP A 71 -13.72 -10.04 -16.70
CA ASP A 71 -14.26 -10.68 -15.51
C ASP A 71 -13.17 -10.86 -14.44
N LEU A 72 -13.52 -11.40 -13.29
CA LEU A 72 -12.55 -11.63 -12.22
C LEU A 72 -11.42 -12.59 -12.64
N ALA A 73 -11.71 -13.58 -13.48
CA ALA A 73 -10.72 -14.51 -13.99
C ALA A 73 -9.70 -13.80 -14.89
N GLY A 74 -10.16 -12.88 -15.73
CA GLY A 74 -9.32 -12.06 -16.61
C GLY A 74 -8.37 -11.13 -15.85
N LEU A 75 -8.74 -10.68 -14.63
CA LEU A 75 -7.86 -9.84 -13.82
C LEU A 75 -6.57 -10.56 -13.38
N PHE A 76 -6.57 -11.86 -13.29
CA PHE A 76 -5.36 -12.64 -12.98
C PHE A 76 -4.29 -12.57 -14.08
N GLY A 77 -4.70 -12.41 -15.34
CA GLY A 77 -3.78 -12.59 -16.47
C GLY A 77 -3.15 -13.98 -16.43
N ASP A 78 -1.83 -14.04 -16.49
CA ASP A 78 -1.02 -15.28 -16.41
C ASP A 78 -0.71 -15.73 -14.97
N LYS A 79 -1.15 -14.98 -13.96
CA LYS A 79 -0.79 -15.23 -12.55
C LYS A 79 -1.78 -16.15 -11.85
N GLN A 80 -1.31 -16.81 -10.79
CA GLN A 80 -2.12 -17.66 -9.91
C GLN A 80 -2.65 -16.92 -8.67
N THR A 81 -2.14 -15.72 -8.43
CA THR A 81 -2.57 -14.86 -7.33
C THR A 81 -2.94 -13.48 -7.86
N LEU A 82 -4.07 -12.99 -7.41
CA LEU A 82 -4.60 -11.66 -7.73
C LEU A 82 -4.78 -10.87 -6.44
N ALA A 83 -4.21 -9.69 -6.38
CA ALA A 83 -4.43 -8.71 -5.33
C ALA A 83 -5.22 -7.53 -5.88
N ILE A 84 -6.35 -7.21 -5.27
CA ILE A 84 -7.23 -6.11 -5.67
C ILE A 84 -7.30 -5.08 -4.56
N TYR A 85 -7.03 -3.84 -4.88
CA TYR A 85 -7.31 -2.71 -4.01
C TYR A 85 -8.59 -1.99 -4.43
N SER A 86 -9.56 -1.90 -3.52
CA SER A 86 -10.79 -1.14 -3.70
C SER A 86 -10.50 0.33 -3.45
N TYR A 87 -10.51 1.12 -4.51
CA TYR A 87 -10.17 2.54 -4.51
C TYR A 87 -11.43 3.39 -4.34
N MET A 88 -11.47 4.17 -3.27
CA MET A 88 -12.59 5.08 -3.01
C MET A 88 -12.62 6.21 -4.05
N PHE A 89 -13.15 5.90 -5.22
CA PHE A 89 -13.35 6.79 -6.35
C PHE A 89 -14.63 6.38 -7.10
N GLY A 90 -15.75 6.50 -6.44
CA GLY A 90 -17.07 6.21 -7.01
C GLY A 90 -17.70 7.41 -7.72
N PRO A 91 -18.88 7.20 -8.29
CA PRO A 91 -19.56 8.20 -9.11
C PRO A 91 -19.94 9.48 -8.35
N GLN A 92 -20.12 9.39 -7.03
CA GLN A 92 -20.51 10.53 -6.20
C GLN A 92 -19.31 11.38 -5.72
N ARG A 93 -18.08 10.93 -5.98
CA ARG A 93 -16.88 11.69 -5.60
C ARG A 93 -16.42 12.54 -6.75
N GLU A 94 -16.23 13.82 -6.52
CA GLU A 94 -15.57 14.71 -7.48
C GLU A 94 -14.10 14.31 -7.69
N ARG A 95 -13.41 14.04 -6.59
CA ARG A 95 -12.01 13.56 -6.57
C ARG A 95 -11.91 12.27 -5.74
N PRO A 96 -10.95 11.38 -6.04
CA PRO A 96 -10.76 10.18 -5.24
C PRO A 96 -10.30 10.50 -3.82
N CYS A 97 -10.33 9.51 -2.94
CA CYS A 97 -9.82 9.65 -1.58
C CYS A 97 -8.30 9.94 -1.58
N PRO A 98 -7.83 11.02 -0.93
CA PRO A 98 -6.40 11.38 -0.93
C PRO A 98 -5.53 10.35 -0.22
N MET A 99 -6.01 9.69 0.83
CA MET A 99 -5.29 8.61 1.53
C MET A 99 -5.07 7.40 0.62
N CYS A 100 -6.11 6.98 -0.09
CA CYS A 100 -6.00 5.90 -1.08
C CYS A 100 -5.05 6.30 -2.21
N THR A 101 -5.11 7.54 -2.68
CA THR A 101 -4.24 8.07 -3.74
C THR A 101 -2.77 8.07 -3.28
N ASN A 102 -2.49 8.44 -2.04
CA ASN A 102 -1.15 8.38 -1.47
C ASN A 102 -0.61 6.94 -1.45
N LEU A 103 -1.41 5.99 -0.96
CA LEU A 103 -1.03 4.57 -0.94
C LEU A 103 -0.73 4.05 -2.35
N LEU A 104 -1.61 4.33 -3.30
CA LEU A 104 -1.45 3.90 -4.70
C LEU A 104 -0.24 4.57 -5.37
N GLY A 105 0.03 5.84 -5.06
CA GLY A 105 1.24 6.53 -5.52
C GLY A 105 2.52 5.85 -5.03
N ALA A 106 2.54 5.36 -3.80
CA ALA A 106 3.66 4.59 -3.27
C ALA A 106 3.79 3.20 -3.92
N TRP A 107 2.66 2.55 -4.24
CA TRP A 107 2.66 1.26 -4.94
C TRP A 107 3.01 1.38 -6.42
N GLU A 108 2.71 2.50 -7.07
CA GLU A 108 3.06 2.74 -8.48
C GLU A 108 4.53 2.44 -8.76
N GLY A 109 5.43 2.90 -7.89
CA GLY A 109 6.87 2.65 -8.02
C GLY A 109 7.27 1.18 -7.95
N ASN A 110 6.48 0.35 -7.27
CA ASN A 110 6.75 -1.07 -7.08
C ASN A 110 5.84 -1.98 -7.92
N ALA A 111 4.84 -1.42 -8.61
CA ALA A 111 3.81 -2.22 -9.27
C ALA A 111 4.38 -3.13 -10.36
N ALA A 112 5.41 -2.69 -11.10
CA ALA A 112 6.07 -3.50 -12.10
C ALA A 112 6.72 -4.76 -11.48
N ASP A 113 7.41 -4.61 -10.34
CA ASP A 113 8.06 -5.72 -9.64
C ASP A 113 7.04 -6.66 -8.99
N ILE A 114 6.00 -6.11 -8.39
CA ILE A 114 4.89 -6.90 -7.83
C ILE A 114 4.25 -7.75 -8.93
N ASN A 115 3.99 -7.16 -10.09
CA ASN A 115 3.36 -7.83 -11.22
C ASN A 115 4.23 -8.92 -11.88
N GLN A 116 5.51 -9.04 -11.54
CA GLN A 116 6.30 -10.21 -11.92
C GLN A 116 5.83 -11.48 -11.19
N ARG A 117 5.29 -11.35 -9.98
CA ARG A 117 4.94 -12.49 -9.10
C ARG A 117 3.44 -12.72 -8.99
N ILE A 118 2.65 -11.66 -8.88
CA ILE A 118 1.20 -11.70 -8.73
C ILE A 118 0.57 -10.66 -9.67
N SER A 119 -0.73 -10.76 -9.87
CA SER A 119 -1.50 -9.69 -10.52
C SER A 119 -1.92 -8.67 -9.47
N LEU A 120 -1.43 -7.43 -9.55
CA LEU A 120 -1.89 -6.31 -8.74
C LEU A 120 -2.79 -5.41 -9.58
N VAL A 121 -4.02 -5.20 -9.13
CA VAL A 121 -4.99 -4.33 -9.79
C VAL A 121 -5.69 -3.40 -8.82
N VAL A 122 -6.20 -2.31 -9.33
CA VAL A 122 -6.99 -1.31 -8.61
C VAL A 122 -8.38 -1.29 -9.21
N VAL A 123 -9.39 -1.44 -8.38
CA VAL A 123 -10.80 -1.41 -8.78
C VAL A 123 -11.49 -0.22 -8.15
N ALA A 124 -12.26 0.52 -8.93
CA ALA A 124 -13.09 1.61 -8.44
C ALA A 124 -14.45 1.63 -9.15
N ARG A 125 -15.44 2.31 -8.56
CA ARG A 125 -16.80 2.42 -9.11
C ARG A 125 -16.98 3.57 -10.12
N SER A 126 -15.94 4.35 -10.38
CA SER A 126 -15.95 5.37 -11.44
C SER A 126 -15.91 4.75 -12.83
N PRO A 127 -16.50 5.39 -13.83
CA PRO A 127 -16.30 5.00 -15.23
C PRO A 127 -14.84 4.95 -15.62
N ILE A 128 -14.47 4.02 -16.50
CA ILE A 128 -13.06 3.79 -16.86
C ILE A 128 -12.38 5.04 -17.44
N GLN A 129 -13.10 5.87 -18.19
CA GLN A 129 -12.58 7.10 -18.75
C GLN A 129 -12.09 8.06 -17.65
N ARG A 130 -12.82 8.11 -16.54
CA ARG A 130 -12.46 8.95 -15.39
C ARG A 130 -11.26 8.39 -14.64
N LEU A 131 -11.17 7.08 -14.49
CA LEU A 131 -10.02 6.40 -13.90
C LEU A 131 -8.75 6.63 -14.72
N THR A 132 -8.87 6.52 -16.05
CA THR A 132 -7.77 6.75 -16.98
C THR A 132 -7.30 8.21 -16.99
N ALA A 133 -8.23 9.16 -16.95
CA ALA A 133 -7.88 10.57 -16.84
C ALA A 133 -7.11 10.85 -15.55
N TRP A 134 -7.58 10.32 -14.43
CA TRP A 134 -6.89 10.44 -13.14
C TRP A 134 -5.51 9.78 -13.14
N LYS A 135 -5.40 8.58 -13.69
CA LYS A 135 -4.13 7.87 -13.86
C LYS A 135 -3.11 8.73 -14.62
N ARG A 136 -3.53 9.38 -15.69
CA ARG A 136 -2.68 10.31 -16.49
C ARG A 136 -2.29 11.55 -15.68
N GLU A 137 -3.23 12.17 -14.96
CA GLU A 137 -2.98 13.33 -14.09
C GLU A 137 -1.92 13.02 -13.04
N ARG A 138 -1.97 11.82 -12.46
CA ARG A 138 -1.00 11.35 -11.46
C ARG A 138 0.32 10.82 -12.05
N GLY A 139 0.43 10.71 -13.35
CA GLY A 139 1.61 10.15 -14.02
C GLY A 139 1.81 8.65 -13.74
N TRP A 140 0.78 7.93 -13.31
CA TRP A 140 0.85 6.49 -13.05
C TRP A 140 0.95 5.71 -14.36
N LYS A 141 1.91 4.80 -14.46
CA LYS A 141 2.18 3.99 -15.66
C LYS A 141 1.93 2.50 -15.43
N ASN A 142 2.28 2.02 -14.22
CA ASN A 142 2.35 0.59 -13.90
C ASN A 142 1.10 0.05 -13.22
N LEU A 143 0.32 0.90 -12.51
CA LEU A 143 -0.94 0.49 -11.92
C LEU A 143 -1.99 0.22 -12.99
N ARG A 144 -2.68 -0.90 -12.86
CA ARG A 144 -3.80 -1.30 -13.71
C ARG A 144 -5.11 -0.96 -13.02
N LEU A 145 -5.89 -0.05 -13.61
CA LEU A 145 -7.15 0.43 -13.07
C LEU A 145 -8.32 -0.20 -13.82
N TYR A 146 -9.34 -0.60 -13.08
CA TYR A 146 -10.55 -1.22 -13.60
C TYR A 146 -11.78 -0.55 -12.98
N SER A 147 -12.80 -0.36 -13.80
CA SER A 147 -14.13 0.08 -13.36
C SER A 147 -14.97 -1.13 -12.98
N ASP A 148 -15.59 -1.10 -11.79
CA ASP A 148 -16.57 -2.10 -11.34
C ASP A 148 -17.94 -1.73 -11.94
N LEU A 149 -18.26 -2.29 -13.10
CA LEU A 149 -19.40 -1.88 -13.93
C LEU A 149 -20.75 -2.07 -13.26
N ASN A 150 -20.96 -3.22 -12.64
CA ASN A 150 -22.24 -3.56 -12.00
C ASN A 150 -22.22 -3.43 -10.48
N GLY A 151 -21.09 -2.99 -9.93
CA GLY A 151 -20.88 -2.85 -8.49
C GLY A 151 -20.88 -4.18 -7.72
N ALA A 152 -20.88 -5.32 -8.40
CA ALA A 152 -20.93 -6.65 -7.77
C ALA A 152 -19.69 -6.88 -6.91
N TYR A 153 -18.51 -6.63 -7.47
CA TYR A 153 -17.27 -6.75 -6.70
C TYR A 153 -17.28 -5.87 -5.45
N SER A 154 -17.66 -4.60 -5.59
CA SER A 154 -17.66 -3.66 -4.47
C SER A 154 -18.64 -4.06 -3.36
N ARG A 155 -19.79 -4.66 -3.70
CA ARG A 155 -20.75 -5.18 -2.71
C ARG A 155 -20.25 -6.45 -2.04
N ASP A 156 -19.74 -7.41 -2.82
CA ASP A 156 -19.41 -8.74 -2.34
C ASP A 156 -18.09 -8.77 -1.55
N TYR A 157 -17.18 -7.81 -1.82
CA TYR A 157 -15.83 -7.75 -1.24
C TYR A 157 -15.57 -6.44 -0.49
N PHE A 158 -16.60 -5.89 0.15
CA PHE A 158 -16.50 -4.77 1.08
C PHE A 158 -15.87 -3.48 0.52
N GLY A 159 -16.04 -3.21 -0.75
CA GLY A 159 -15.71 -1.90 -1.34
C GLY A 159 -16.78 -0.84 -1.07
N VAL A 160 -17.98 -1.27 -0.66
CA VAL A 160 -19.09 -0.43 -0.20
C VAL A 160 -19.80 -1.07 0.97
N VAL A 161 -20.35 -0.25 1.85
CA VAL A 161 -21.23 -0.67 2.95
C VAL A 161 -22.70 -0.49 2.57
N SER A 162 -23.60 -0.96 3.44
CA SER A 162 -25.04 -1.03 3.18
C SER A 162 -25.72 0.32 2.87
N ASP A 163 -25.17 1.42 3.36
CA ASP A 163 -25.64 2.78 3.05
C ASP A 163 -25.11 3.35 1.72
N GLY A 164 -24.31 2.55 0.99
CA GLY A 164 -23.67 2.94 -0.28
C GLY A 164 -22.37 3.70 -0.13
N SER A 165 -21.92 3.96 1.10
CA SER A 165 -20.62 4.58 1.35
C SER A 165 -19.47 3.69 0.92
N GLU A 166 -18.46 4.28 0.29
CA GLU A 166 -17.26 3.58 -0.13
C GLU A 166 -16.29 3.41 1.03
N ILE A 167 -15.70 2.23 1.13
CA ILE A 167 -14.59 1.94 2.02
C ILE A 167 -13.40 1.37 1.24
N PRO A 168 -12.17 1.63 1.67
CA PRO A 168 -11.02 0.98 1.06
C PRO A 168 -10.97 -0.47 1.50
N ALA A 169 -10.67 -1.38 0.57
CA ALA A 169 -10.49 -2.79 0.87
C ALA A 169 -9.28 -3.34 0.09
N PHE A 170 -8.62 -4.33 0.66
CA PHE A 170 -7.54 -5.04 0.00
C PHE A 170 -7.84 -6.53 0.03
N ASN A 171 -8.12 -7.10 -1.13
CA ASN A 171 -8.55 -8.48 -1.28
C ASN A 171 -7.53 -9.29 -2.06
N VAL A 172 -7.26 -10.50 -1.61
CA VAL A 172 -6.37 -11.44 -2.27
C VAL A 172 -7.15 -12.67 -2.70
N PHE A 173 -7.02 -13.00 -3.98
CA PHE A 173 -7.64 -14.17 -4.59
C PHE A 173 -6.55 -15.11 -5.09
N THR A 174 -6.86 -16.40 -5.13
CA THR A 174 -6.00 -17.43 -5.70
C THR A 174 -6.77 -18.21 -6.76
N ARG A 175 -6.05 -18.65 -7.80
CA ARG A 175 -6.60 -19.52 -8.85
C ARG A 175 -5.77 -20.78 -8.90
N ARG A 176 -6.40 -21.93 -8.63
CA ARG A 176 -5.79 -23.26 -8.71
C ARG A 176 -6.78 -24.23 -9.32
N ASP A 177 -6.32 -25.08 -10.22
CA ASP A 177 -7.12 -26.10 -10.88
C ASP A 177 -8.42 -25.55 -11.47
N GLY A 178 -8.34 -24.38 -12.10
CA GLY A 178 -9.49 -23.68 -12.70
C GLY A 178 -10.43 -23.02 -11.68
N THR A 179 -10.22 -23.20 -10.38
CA THR A 179 -11.09 -22.66 -9.33
C THR A 179 -10.50 -21.37 -8.74
N THR A 180 -11.26 -20.29 -8.77
CA THR A 180 -10.94 -19.04 -8.09
C THR A 180 -11.49 -19.06 -6.67
N ARG A 181 -10.65 -18.67 -5.70
CA ARG A 181 -11.00 -18.61 -4.29
C ARG A 181 -10.60 -17.26 -3.69
N HIS A 182 -11.42 -16.75 -2.78
CA HIS A 182 -11.08 -15.57 -1.98
C HIS A 182 -10.22 -16.03 -0.81
N PHE A 183 -8.93 -15.70 -0.86
CA PHE A 183 -7.93 -16.18 0.09
C PHE A 183 -7.89 -15.34 1.37
N TRP A 184 -7.89 -14.01 1.23
CA TRP A 184 -7.71 -13.11 2.36
C TRP A 184 -8.19 -11.70 2.05
N SER A 185 -8.70 -11.00 3.08
CA SER A 185 -8.99 -9.56 3.04
C SER A 185 -8.15 -8.84 4.09
N GLY A 186 -7.55 -7.73 3.70
CA GLY A 186 -6.90 -6.79 4.61
C GLY A 186 -7.89 -5.78 5.15
N GLU A 187 -7.84 -5.56 6.45
CA GLU A 187 -8.57 -4.49 7.10
C GLU A 187 -7.90 -3.15 6.78
N MET A 188 -8.64 -2.24 6.13
CA MET A 188 -8.08 -0.99 5.59
C MET A 188 -8.71 0.25 6.22
N THR A 189 -9.52 0.07 7.26
CA THR A 189 -10.23 1.16 7.95
C THR A 189 -9.74 1.31 9.38
N GLY A 190 -9.86 2.51 9.94
CA GLY A 190 -9.54 2.77 11.34
C GLY A 190 -10.40 2.03 12.34
N SER A 191 -11.56 1.50 11.91
CA SER A 191 -12.43 0.66 12.75
C SER A 191 -11.83 -0.72 13.07
N ALA A 192 -10.82 -1.13 12.32
CA ALA A 192 -10.08 -2.37 12.56
C ALA A 192 -9.01 -2.23 13.66
N ALA A 193 -8.74 -1.03 14.15
CA ALA A 193 -7.74 -0.81 15.18
C ALA A 193 -8.24 -1.30 16.55
N ASP A 194 -7.36 -2.00 17.27
CA ASP A 194 -7.60 -2.40 18.66
C ASP A 194 -7.69 -1.18 19.59
N PRO A 195 -8.34 -1.28 20.75
CA PRO A 195 -8.35 -0.23 21.75
C PRO A 195 -6.93 0.24 22.12
N GLY A 196 -6.67 1.54 21.95
CA GLY A 196 -5.35 2.14 22.19
C GLY A 196 -4.34 2.00 21.06
N GLN A 197 -4.69 1.35 19.97
CA GLN A 197 -3.89 1.32 18.73
C GLN A 197 -4.17 2.58 17.89
N ASP A 198 -3.13 3.13 17.26
CA ASP A 198 -3.30 4.18 16.26
C ASP A 198 -4.05 3.63 15.04
N PRO A 199 -5.26 4.13 14.72
CA PRO A 199 -6.07 3.61 13.62
C PRO A 199 -5.39 3.75 12.24
N ARG A 200 -4.42 4.62 12.11
CA ARG A 200 -3.61 4.78 10.89
C ARG A 200 -2.62 3.63 10.67
N GLY A 201 -2.38 2.83 11.70
CA GLY A 201 -1.57 1.61 11.61
C GLY A 201 -2.32 0.41 11.04
N ALA A 202 -3.65 0.48 10.92
CA ALA A 202 -4.46 -0.63 10.41
C ALA A 202 -4.12 -1.01 8.94
N PRO A 203 -3.87 -0.07 8.00
CA PRO A 203 -3.39 -0.44 6.67
C PRO A 203 -1.87 -0.71 6.68
N ASP A 204 -1.49 -1.93 7.02
CA ASP A 204 -0.10 -2.41 7.02
C ASP A 204 0.76 -1.95 5.83
N PRO A 205 0.23 -1.87 4.59
CA PRO A 205 1.06 -1.54 3.43
C PRO A 205 1.26 -0.05 3.16
N ALA A 206 0.99 0.86 4.10
CA ALA A 206 1.13 2.30 3.88
C ALA A 206 2.54 2.83 4.27
N PRO A 207 3.44 3.05 3.30
CA PRO A 207 4.83 3.48 3.57
C PRO A 207 4.95 4.84 4.24
N LEU A 208 3.97 5.74 4.05
CA LEU A 208 3.95 7.07 4.65
C LEU A 208 4.16 7.01 6.16
N TRP A 209 3.39 6.15 6.84
CA TRP A 209 3.43 6.04 8.29
C TRP A 209 4.74 5.47 8.79
N MET A 210 5.34 4.54 8.06
CA MET A 210 6.66 3.99 8.40
C MET A 210 7.75 5.06 8.35
N VAL A 211 7.68 5.99 7.41
CA VAL A 211 8.62 7.10 7.31
C VAL A 211 8.42 8.09 8.46
N LEU A 212 7.17 8.50 8.71
CA LEU A 212 6.86 9.43 9.81
C LEU A 212 7.22 8.85 11.18
N ASP A 213 6.98 7.57 11.43
CA ASP A 213 7.38 6.90 12.67
C ASP A 213 8.89 6.85 12.89
N SER A 214 9.68 7.17 11.87
CA SER A 214 11.15 7.24 11.97
C SER A 214 11.64 8.65 12.30
N THR A 215 10.73 9.63 12.41
CA THR A 215 11.04 11.04 12.71
C THR A 215 10.72 11.39 14.17
N PRO A 216 11.31 12.45 14.74
CA PRO A 216 10.96 12.92 16.08
C PRO A 216 9.51 13.37 16.21
N GLU A 217 8.91 13.90 15.13
CA GLU A 217 7.55 14.41 15.07
C GLU A 217 6.52 13.28 15.07
N GLY A 218 6.88 12.13 14.46
CA GLY A 218 6.00 10.97 14.39
C GLY A 218 4.74 11.21 13.55
N ARG A 219 3.60 10.71 14.02
CA ARG A 219 2.27 10.78 13.38
C ARG A 219 1.36 11.79 14.08
N ASP A 220 1.86 12.81 14.76
CA ASP A 220 1.07 13.74 15.58
C ASP A 220 -0.03 14.48 14.77
N TRP A 221 0.17 14.54 13.49
CA TRP A 221 -0.71 15.11 12.52
C TRP A 221 -1.72 14.08 11.98
N TYR A 222 -3.00 14.16 12.40
CA TYR A 222 -4.04 13.34 11.75
C TYR A 222 -4.55 14.01 10.49
N PRO A 223 -4.53 13.26 9.46
CA PRO A 223 -4.35 13.80 8.16
C PRO A 223 -5.65 14.19 7.57
N LYS A 224 -5.66 15.31 7.11
CA LYS A 224 -6.15 15.42 5.74
C LYS A 224 -4.91 15.47 4.87
N LEU A 225 -4.60 14.37 4.18
CA LEU A 225 -3.71 14.49 3.05
C LEU A 225 -4.43 15.30 2.00
N ASP A 226 -3.90 16.46 1.70
CA ASP A 226 -4.35 17.24 0.57
C ASP A 226 -3.62 16.77 -0.70
N TYR A 227 -4.21 17.04 -1.85
CA TYR A 227 -3.53 16.82 -3.12
C TYR A 227 -2.43 17.86 -3.29
N VAL A 228 -1.20 17.42 -3.49
CA VAL A 228 -0.05 18.22 -3.91
C VAL A 228 0.18 18.04 -5.39
#